data_effb6b3bfa667b3a71dd20e90b7588d7
#
_entry.id   effb6b3bfa667b3a71dd20e90b7588d7
#
_cell.length_a   1.000
_cell.length_b   1.000
_cell.length_c   1.000
_cell.angle_alpha   90.00
_cell.angle_beta   90.00
_cell.angle_gamma   90.00
#
_symmetry.space_group_name_H-M   'P 1'
#
loop_
_entity.id
_entity.type
_entity.pdbx_description
1 polymer ?
#
loop_
_entity_poly.entity_id
_entity_poly.type
_entity_poly.pdbx_seq_one_letter_code
_entity_poly.pdbx_strand_id
1 'polypeptide(L)'
;MDIGSKIRAIRNRKKITIAQMCEATGLSKGFISNVENNNTSPSISTLQTIANFLEVPLPYLLLEKKEQLQVVRKNERTQSFDKDSKIELVGSIGSLKMNMLELPPGATMENSDAQAGQECHLVLQGKVIAEQGEESVVLEEGDSFCCNTCVPHKVKNIGEEKAVVLVAGRTEMEMK
;
A
#
# COMPACT_ATOMS: atom_id res chain seq x y z
N MET A 1 -18.84 10.13 10.48
CA MET A 1 -17.71 10.62 9.63
C MET A 1 -17.36 12.05 10.02
N ASP A 2 -16.13 12.32 10.44
CA ASP A 2 -15.68 13.64 10.90
C ASP A 2 -14.86 14.35 9.79
N ILE A 3 -15.56 14.75 8.73
CA ILE A 3 -14.94 15.41 7.56
C ILE A 3 -14.51 16.84 7.92
N GLY A 4 -15.31 17.54 8.70
CA GLY A 4 -15.08 18.94 9.02
C GLY A 4 -13.79 19.17 9.81
N SER A 5 -13.55 18.39 10.86
CA SER A 5 -12.31 18.46 11.63
C SER A 5 -11.08 18.16 10.77
N LYS A 6 -11.21 17.23 9.78
CA LYS A 6 -10.12 16.92 8.86
C LYS A 6 -9.81 18.09 7.92
N ILE A 7 -10.83 18.70 7.31
CA ILE A 7 -10.69 19.91 6.48
C ILE A 7 -9.98 21.00 7.28
N ARG A 8 -10.45 21.27 8.50
CA ARG A 8 -9.85 22.26 9.40
C ARG A 8 -8.39 21.96 9.71
N ALA A 9 -8.05 20.71 10.01
CA ALA A 9 -6.69 20.28 10.30
C ALA A 9 -5.75 20.50 9.11
N ILE A 10 -6.19 20.14 7.89
CA ILE A 10 -5.40 20.34 6.66
C ILE A 10 -5.20 21.83 6.39
N ARG A 11 -6.28 22.63 6.47
CA ARG A 11 -6.22 24.06 6.27
C ARG A 11 -5.23 24.72 7.25
N ASN A 12 -5.32 24.41 8.54
CA ASN A 12 -4.42 24.94 9.56
C ASN A 12 -2.96 24.53 9.34
N ARG A 13 -2.71 23.26 8.96
CA ARG A 13 -1.37 22.76 8.62
C ARG A 13 -0.74 23.52 7.45
N LYS A 14 -1.57 23.86 6.45
CA LYS A 14 -1.15 24.68 5.30
C LYS A 14 -1.13 26.19 5.60
N LYS A 15 -1.47 26.59 6.83
CA LYS A 15 -1.55 28.02 7.26
C LYS A 15 -2.52 28.85 6.42
N ILE A 16 -3.56 28.24 5.90
CA ILE A 16 -4.60 28.89 5.10
C ILE A 16 -5.67 29.47 6.04
N THR A 17 -6.07 30.72 5.81
CA THR A 17 -7.18 31.34 6.53
C THR A 17 -8.54 30.96 5.92
N ILE A 18 -9.61 31.09 6.72
CA ILE A 18 -10.97 30.89 6.20
C ILE A 18 -11.28 31.93 5.09
N ALA A 19 -10.77 33.15 5.19
CA ALA A 19 -10.97 34.19 4.18
C ALA A 19 -10.37 33.79 2.83
N GLN A 20 -9.13 33.28 2.81
CA GLN A 20 -8.50 32.76 1.59
C GLN A 20 -9.27 31.57 0.99
N MET A 21 -9.78 30.69 1.86
CA MET A 21 -10.61 29.58 1.40
C MET A 21 -11.94 30.05 0.81
N CYS A 22 -12.58 31.07 1.38
CA CYS A 22 -13.79 31.69 0.82
C CYS A 22 -13.52 32.29 -0.56
N GLU A 23 -12.46 33.07 -0.69
CA GLU A 23 -12.08 33.73 -1.93
C GLU A 23 -11.82 32.74 -3.06
N ALA A 24 -11.07 31.69 -2.79
CA ALA A 24 -10.68 30.70 -3.78
C ALA A 24 -11.81 29.72 -4.17
N THR A 25 -12.72 29.42 -3.24
CA THR A 25 -13.78 28.41 -3.45
C THR A 25 -15.13 29.02 -3.78
N GLY A 26 -15.32 30.34 -3.58
CA GLY A 26 -16.63 31.00 -3.68
C GLY A 26 -17.61 30.65 -2.56
N LEU A 27 -17.20 29.90 -1.56
CA LEU A 27 -18.03 29.50 -0.42
C LEU A 27 -18.08 30.58 0.64
N SER A 28 -19.23 30.76 1.29
CA SER A 28 -19.35 31.76 2.35
C SER A 28 -18.58 31.34 3.62
N LYS A 29 -18.12 32.34 4.39
CA LYS A 29 -17.45 32.12 5.68
C LYS A 29 -18.29 31.30 6.66
N GLY A 30 -19.60 31.57 6.73
CA GLY A 30 -20.53 30.83 7.58
C GLY A 30 -20.66 29.38 7.16
N PHE A 31 -20.71 29.11 5.85
CA PHE A 31 -20.79 27.76 5.34
C PHE A 31 -19.51 26.95 5.64
N ILE A 32 -18.31 27.52 5.37
CA ILE A 32 -17.03 26.86 5.68
C ILE A 32 -16.92 26.58 7.17
N SER A 33 -17.27 27.56 8.02
CA SER A 33 -17.25 27.38 9.48
C SER A 33 -18.19 26.25 9.93
N ASN A 34 -19.40 26.15 9.36
CA ASN A 34 -20.35 25.10 9.67
C ASN A 34 -19.84 23.73 9.21
N VAL A 35 -19.24 23.64 8.02
CA VAL A 35 -18.61 22.41 7.54
C VAL A 35 -17.48 21.98 8.46
N GLU A 36 -16.55 22.88 8.81
CA GLU A 36 -15.40 22.57 9.68
C GLU A 36 -15.80 22.16 11.11
N ASN A 37 -16.97 22.58 11.56
CA ASN A 37 -17.54 22.19 12.86
C ASN A 37 -18.51 21.00 12.77
N ASN A 38 -18.65 20.36 11.60
CA ASN A 38 -19.58 19.27 11.32
C ASN A 38 -21.07 19.64 11.57
N ASN A 39 -21.40 20.91 11.53
CA ASN A 39 -22.79 21.40 11.67
C ASN A 39 -23.57 21.32 10.35
N THR A 40 -22.91 21.07 9.24
CA THR A 40 -23.47 20.94 7.90
C THR A 40 -22.70 19.87 7.11
N SER A 41 -23.43 19.04 6.36
CA SER A 41 -22.85 18.06 5.44
C SER A 41 -22.73 18.70 4.05
N PRO A 42 -21.53 18.94 3.54
CA PRO A 42 -21.35 19.46 2.18
C PRO A 42 -21.68 18.39 1.12
N SER A 43 -22.10 18.83 -0.06
CA SER A 43 -22.26 17.92 -1.21
C SER A 43 -20.91 17.39 -1.68
N ILE A 44 -20.92 16.29 -2.46
CA ILE A 44 -19.68 15.73 -3.05
C ILE A 44 -18.99 16.77 -3.95
N SER A 45 -19.74 17.56 -4.72
CA SER A 45 -19.19 18.62 -5.55
C SER A 45 -18.52 19.71 -4.71
N THR A 46 -19.11 20.08 -3.59
CA THR A 46 -18.51 21.03 -2.63
C THR A 46 -17.24 20.46 -2.01
N LEU A 47 -17.26 19.19 -1.61
CA LEU A 47 -16.06 18.51 -1.10
C LEU A 47 -14.95 18.45 -2.14
N GLN A 48 -15.29 18.22 -3.41
CA GLN A 48 -14.31 18.24 -4.51
C GLN A 48 -13.66 19.61 -4.67
N THR A 49 -14.47 20.69 -4.60
CA THR A 49 -13.96 22.07 -4.64
C THR A 49 -13.01 22.36 -3.49
N ILE A 50 -13.38 21.94 -2.27
CA ILE A 50 -12.55 22.08 -1.07
C ILE A 50 -11.25 21.26 -1.20
N ALA A 51 -11.35 20.01 -1.66
CA ALA A 51 -10.21 19.11 -1.85
C ALA A 51 -9.20 19.66 -2.85
N ASN A 52 -9.70 20.17 -4.00
CA ASN A 52 -8.87 20.79 -5.02
C ASN A 52 -8.13 22.02 -4.48
N PHE A 53 -8.83 22.90 -3.76
CA PHE A 53 -8.21 24.08 -3.13
C PHE A 53 -7.16 23.70 -2.08
N LEU A 54 -7.44 22.69 -1.29
CA LEU A 54 -6.51 22.15 -0.29
C LEU A 54 -5.41 21.27 -0.91
N GLU A 55 -5.43 21.05 -2.25
CA GLU A 55 -4.49 20.17 -2.97
C GLU A 55 -4.36 18.79 -2.34
N VAL A 56 -5.49 18.18 -2.02
CA VAL A 56 -5.58 16.80 -1.51
C VAL A 56 -6.58 16.00 -2.34
N PRO A 57 -6.37 14.70 -2.53
CA PRO A 57 -7.37 13.85 -3.18
C PRO A 57 -8.69 13.86 -2.39
N LEU A 58 -9.85 13.93 -3.06
CA LEU A 58 -11.14 13.84 -2.40
C LEU A 58 -11.28 12.61 -1.49
N PRO A 59 -10.83 11.40 -1.90
CA PRO A 59 -10.88 10.23 -1.02
C PRO A 59 -10.18 10.45 0.33
N TYR A 60 -9.12 11.27 0.37
CA TYR A 60 -8.43 11.58 1.60
C TYR A 60 -9.31 12.29 2.63
N LEU A 61 -10.22 13.17 2.19
CA LEU A 61 -11.20 13.83 3.08
C LEU A 61 -12.22 12.84 3.63
N LEU A 62 -12.52 11.76 2.88
CA LEU A 62 -13.55 10.78 3.21
C LEU A 62 -13.05 9.61 4.08
N LEU A 63 -11.73 9.46 4.28
CA LEU A 63 -11.17 8.41 5.12
C LEU A 63 -11.63 8.56 6.57
N GLU A 64 -12.18 7.51 7.16
CA GLU A 64 -12.70 7.53 8.54
C GLU A 64 -11.61 7.42 9.61
N LYS A 65 -10.49 6.82 9.29
CA LYS A 65 -9.41 6.58 10.25
C LYS A 65 -8.35 7.69 10.15
N LYS A 66 -7.84 8.12 11.31
CA LYS A 66 -6.55 8.83 11.35
C LYS A 66 -5.52 7.92 10.72
N GLU A 67 -4.87 8.40 9.66
CA GLU A 67 -3.71 7.73 9.10
C GLU A 67 -2.63 7.68 10.17
N GLN A 68 -2.48 6.52 10.78
CA GLN A 68 -1.37 6.25 11.69
C GLN A 68 -0.31 5.49 10.92
N LEU A 69 0.94 5.89 11.09
CA LEU A 69 2.07 5.10 10.60
C LEU A 69 1.98 3.71 11.24
N GLN A 70 1.86 2.69 10.39
CA GLN A 70 1.96 1.31 10.83
C GLN A 70 3.44 0.94 10.85
N VAL A 71 3.97 0.72 12.04
CA VAL A 71 5.37 0.34 12.23
C VAL A 71 5.42 -1.11 12.67
N VAL A 72 6.14 -1.93 11.92
CA VAL A 72 6.45 -3.31 12.29
C VAL A 72 7.95 -3.38 12.60
N ARG A 73 8.29 -3.64 13.87
CA ARG A 73 9.69 -3.80 14.27
C ARG A 73 10.18 -5.17 13.87
N LYS A 74 11.49 -5.30 13.56
CA LYS A 74 12.09 -6.56 13.11
C LYS A 74 11.79 -7.75 14.05
N ASN A 75 11.81 -7.49 15.35
CA ASN A 75 11.54 -8.48 16.40
C ASN A 75 10.04 -8.77 16.64
N GLU A 76 9.15 -8.03 15.97
CA GLU A 76 7.69 -8.17 16.08
C GLU A 76 7.06 -8.79 14.82
N ARG A 77 7.88 -9.14 13.82
CA ARG A 77 7.43 -9.72 12.57
C ARG A 77 6.82 -11.09 12.80
N THR A 78 5.65 -11.29 12.22
CA THR A 78 5.04 -12.63 12.18
C THR A 78 5.83 -13.49 11.20
N GLN A 79 6.16 -14.69 11.63
CA GLN A 79 6.90 -15.67 10.85
C GLN A 79 6.01 -16.87 10.54
N SER A 80 6.13 -17.39 9.35
CA SER A 80 5.56 -18.65 8.91
C SER A 80 6.60 -19.43 8.11
N PHE A 81 6.35 -20.73 7.93
CA PHE A 81 7.25 -21.61 7.19
C PHE A 81 6.44 -22.36 6.15
N ASP A 82 7.01 -22.46 4.96
CA ASP A 82 6.57 -23.40 3.94
C ASP A 82 7.74 -24.30 3.61
N LYS A 83 7.62 -25.60 3.99
CA LYS A 83 8.73 -26.56 3.97
C LYS A 83 9.93 -25.98 4.74
N ASP A 84 11.06 -25.82 4.06
CA ASP A 84 12.30 -25.26 4.63
C ASP A 84 12.45 -23.75 4.43
N SER A 85 11.49 -23.13 3.76
CA SER A 85 11.49 -21.70 3.47
C SER A 85 10.81 -20.93 4.58
N LYS A 86 11.40 -19.78 4.96
CA LYS A 86 10.85 -18.89 5.98
C LYS A 86 10.21 -17.67 5.32
N ILE A 87 9.03 -17.31 5.80
CA ILE A 87 8.28 -16.13 5.38
C ILE A 87 8.10 -15.21 6.57
N GLU A 88 8.56 -13.98 6.48
CA GLU A 88 8.31 -12.95 7.49
C GLU A 88 7.40 -11.86 6.93
N LEU A 89 6.30 -11.56 7.61
CA LEU A 89 5.47 -10.39 7.28
C LEU A 89 6.19 -9.12 7.72
N VAL A 90 6.67 -8.34 6.76
CA VAL A 90 7.41 -7.09 6.99
C VAL A 90 6.46 -5.91 7.23
N GLY A 91 5.29 -5.92 6.59
CA GLY A 91 4.25 -4.92 6.78
C GLY A 91 3.02 -5.19 5.95
N SER A 92 1.90 -4.59 6.34
CA SER A 92 0.65 -4.67 5.58
C SER A 92 -0.20 -3.42 5.79
N ILE A 93 -0.90 -3.01 4.74
CA ILE A 93 -1.90 -1.94 4.81
C ILE A 93 -3.00 -2.20 3.77
N GLY A 94 -4.23 -2.37 4.23
CA GLY A 94 -5.33 -2.77 3.34
C GLY A 94 -5.03 -4.10 2.65
N SER A 95 -5.07 -4.12 1.31
CA SER A 95 -4.74 -5.29 0.49
C SER A 95 -3.25 -5.42 0.15
N LEU A 96 -2.43 -4.41 0.46
CA LEU A 96 -0.99 -4.46 0.22
C LEU A 96 -0.30 -5.21 1.37
N LYS A 97 0.50 -6.22 1.03
CA LYS A 97 1.37 -6.96 1.95
C LYS A 97 2.80 -6.91 1.47
N MET A 98 3.72 -6.92 2.42
CA MET A 98 5.14 -7.00 2.15
C MET A 98 5.74 -8.12 2.99
N ASN A 99 6.31 -9.12 2.33
CA ASN A 99 6.90 -10.30 2.93
C ASN A 99 8.39 -10.39 2.60
N MET A 100 9.15 -10.93 3.50
CA MET A 100 10.53 -11.33 3.27
C MET A 100 10.60 -12.85 3.23
N LEU A 101 11.09 -13.39 2.12
CA LEU A 101 11.30 -14.81 1.92
C LEU A 101 12.76 -15.14 2.16
N GLU A 102 13.05 -16.14 2.99
CA GLU A 102 14.36 -16.75 3.12
C GLU A 102 14.30 -18.15 2.54
N LEU A 103 15.03 -18.37 1.46
CA LEU A 103 15.04 -19.61 0.70
C LEU A 103 16.39 -20.31 0.88
N PRO A 104 16.46 -21.46 1.54
CA PRO A 104 17.66 -22.31 1.53
C PRO A 104 18.09 -22.71 0.11
N PRO A 105 19.33 -23.15 -0.10
CA PRO A 105 19.76 -23.66 -1.40
C PRO A 105 18.81 -24.72 -1.95
N GLY A 106 18.40 -24.54 -3.21
CA GLY A 106 17.49 -25.45 -3.90
C GLY A 106 16.00 -25.32 -3.52
N ALA A 107 15.67 -24.56 -2.48
CA ALA A 107 14.28 -24.35 -2.08
C ALA A 107 13.51 -23.55 -3.12
N THR A 108 12.23 -23.88 -3.25
CA THR A 108 11.30 -23.24 -4.19
C THR A 108 10.09 -22.72 -3.41
N MET A 109 9.74 -21.46 -3.62
CA MET A 109 8.48 -20.88 -3.21
C MET A 109 7.58 -20.81 -4.46
N GLU A 110 6.42 -21.41 -4.38
CA GLU A 110 5.45 -21.47 -5.47
C GLU A 110 4.13 -20.83 -5.02
N ASN A 111 3.62 -19.92 -5.83
CA ASN A 111 2.26 -19.43 -5.68
C ASN A 111 1.38 -20.12 -6.73
N SER A 112 0.73 -21.20 -6.29
CA SER A 112 -0.20 -21.99 -7.14
C SER A 112 -1.63 -21.45 -7.10
N ASP A 113 -1.96 -20.64 -6.10
CA ASP A 113 -3.31 -20.08 -5.96
C ASP A 113 -3.43 -18.85 -6.86
N ALA A 114 -4.11 -19.04 -8.01
CA ALA A 114 -4.40 -17.97 -8.95
C ALA A 114 -5.40 -16.98 -8.34
N GLN A 115 -4.91 -16.04 -7.54
CA GLN A 115 -5.70 -14.92 -7.01
C GLN A 115 -5.38 -13.67 -7.83
N ALA A 116 -6.44 -12.89 -8.17
CA ALA A 116 -6.25 -11.63 -8.86
C ALA A 116 -5.40 -10.68 -8.01
N GLY A 117 -4.27 -10.24 -8.57
CA GLY A 117 -3.35 -9.38 -7.87
C GLY A 117 -2.06 -9.14 -8.65
N GLN A 118 -1.17 -8.41 -8.03
CA GLN A 118 0.14 -8.07 -8.59
C GLN A 118 1.20 -8.17 -7.49
N GLU A 119 2.35 -8.68 -7.85
CA GLU A 119 3.51 -8.77 -6.97
C GLU A 119 4.75 -8.22 -7.65
N CYS A 120 5.59 -7.54 -6.84
CA CYS A 120 6.95 -7.16 -7.21
C CYS A 120 7.91 -7.83 -6.25
N HIS A 121 8.95 -8.41 -6.80
CA HIS A 121 9.99 -9.15 -6.09
C HIS A 121 11.32 -8.44 -6.25
N LEU A 122 12.07 -8.32 -5.17
CA LEU A 122 13.43 -7.75 -5.17
C LEU A 122 14.38 -8.75 -4.50
N VAL A 123 15.41 -9.17 -5.20
CA VAL A 123 16.46 -10.04 -4.63
C VAL A 123 17.36 -9.20 -3.74
N LEU A 124 17.32 -9.44 -2.44
CA LEU A 124 18.15 -8.74 -1.45
C LEU A 124 19.48 -9.45 -1.20
N GLN A 125 19.53 -10.76 -1.47
CA GLN A 125 20.73 -11.57 -1.31
C GLN A 125 20.60 -12.87 -2.11
N GLY A 126 21.70 -13.31 -2.71
CA GLY A 126 21.79 -14.61 -3.38
C GLY A 126 21.38 -14.56 -4.85
N LYS A 127 21.08 -15.75 -5.39
CA LYS A 127 20.74 -15.95 -6.80
C LYS A 127 19.54 -16.84 -6.93
N VAL A 128 18.53 -16.36 -7.65
CA VAL A 128 17.27 -17.08 -7.84
C VAL A 128 16.92 -17.21 -9.31
N ILE A 129 16.08 -18.18 -9.62
CA ILE A 129 15.36 -18.25 -10.89
C ILE A 129 13.89 -18.00 -10.60
N ALA A 130 13.30 -17.07 -11.34
CA ALA A 130 11.87 -16.79 -11.33
C ALA A 130 11.24 -17.35 -12.60
N GLU A 131 10.08 -17.99 -12.42
CA GLU A 131 9.34 -18.58 -13.54
C GLU A 131 7.86 -18.18 -13.45
N GLN A 132 7.28 -17.80 -14.61
CA GLN A 132 5.85 -17.54 -14.76
C GLN A 132 5.40 -18.01 -16.15
N GLY A 133 4.47 -18.98 -16.19
CA GLY A 133 4.08 -19.60 -17.44
C GLY A 133 5.28 -20.26 -18.14
N GLU A 134 5.57 -19.84 -19.37
CA GLU A 134 6.72 -20.32 -20.15
C GLU A 134 7.97 -19.45 -19.99
N GLU A 135 7.87 -18.33 -19.31
CA GLU A 135 8.98 -17.41 -19.08
C GLU A 135 9.79 -17.83 -17.86
N SER A 136 11.11 -17.71 -18.00
CA SER A 136 12.08 -18.01 -16.94
C SER A 136 13.22 -17.02 -16.99
N VAL A 137 13.58 -16.46 -15.84
CA VAL A 137 14.68 -15.48 -15.72
C VAL A 137 15.51 -15.75 -14.49
N VAL A 138 16.84 -15.66 -14.65
CA VAL A 138 17.79 -15.72 -13.54
C VAL A 138 18.04 -14.31 -13.04
N LEU A 139 17.98 -14.15 -11.72
CA LEU A 139 18.11 -12.88 -11.03
C LEU A 139 19.15 -12.99 -9.91
N GLU A 140 19.93 -11.92 -9.75
CA GLU A 140 20.97 -11.79 -8.73
C GLU A 140 20.63 -10.64 -7.77
N GLU A 141 21.44 -10.46 -6.74
CA GLU A 141 21.26 -9.40 -5.76
C GLU A 141 21.11 -8.02 -6.42
N GLY A 142 20.03 -7.31 -6.06
CA GLY A 142 19.64 -6.02 -6.63
C GLY A 142 18.68 -6.10 -7.81
N ASP A 143 18.53 -7.27 -8.44
CA ASP A 143 17.55 -7.46 -9.52
C ASP A 143 16.14 -7.57 -8.99
N SER A 144 15.17 -7.18 -9.82
CA SER A 144 13.75 -7.26 -9.47
C SER A 144 12.90 -7.68 -10.67
N PHE A 145 11.73 -8.27 -10.38
CA PHE A 145 10.70 -8.53 -11.36
C PHE A 145 9.33 -8.28 -10.78
N CYS A 146 8.36 -8.04 -11.63
CA CYS A 146 6.95 -7.94 -11.25
C CYS A 146 6.14 -8.92 -12.06
N CYS A 147 5.14 -9.53 -11.43
CA CYS A 147 4.30 -10.53 -12.03
C CYS A 147 2.81 -10.30 -11.70
N ASN A 148 1.96 -10.90 -12.50
CA ASN A 148 0.53 -10.95 -12.24
C ASN A 148 0.19 -12.28 -11.56
N THR A 149 -0.38 -12.24 -10.37
CA THR A 149 -0.65 -13.43 -9.56
C THR A 149 -1.79 -14.31 -10.10
N CYS A 150 -2.53 -13.85 -11.14
CA CYS A 150 -3.46 -14.71 -11.87
C CYS A 150 -2.76 -15.85 -12.62
N VAL A 151 -1.45 -15.72 -12.90
CA VAL A 151 -0.64 -16.76 -13.54
C VAL A 151 0.25 -17.39 -12.49
N PRO A 152 0.21 -18.74 -12.34
CA PRO A 152 1.10 -19.43 -11.42
C PRO A 152 2.55 -19.03 -11.66
N HIS A 153 3.25 -18.73 -10.59
CA HIS A 153 4.65 -18.35 -10.65
C HIS A 153 5.43 -18.97 -9.49
N LYS A 154 6.72 -19.11 -9.67
CA LYS A 154 7.60 -19.64 -8.65
C LYS A 154 8.94 -18.94 -8.64
N VAL A 155 9.57 -18.94 -7.47
CA VAL A 155 10.92 -18.45 -7.24
C VAL A 155 11.73 -19.56 -6.58
N LYS A 156 12.85 -19.94 -7.18
CA LYS A 156 13.72 -20.99 -6.68
C LYS A 156 15.11 -20.43 -6.42
N ASN A 157 15.68 -20.75 -5.29
CA ASN A 157 17.08 -20.48 -5.00
C ASN A 157 17.97 -21.44 -5.80
N ILE A 158 18.79 -20.91 -6.70
CA ILE A 158 19.77 -21.66 -7.51
C ILE A 158 21.21 -21.40 -7.09
N GLY A 159 21.42 -20.64 -6.01
CA GLY A 159 22.71 -20.40 -5.41
C GLY A 159 23.09 -21.48 -4.38
N GLU A 160 24.35 -21.40 -3.91
CA GLU A 160 24.89 -22.31 -2.90
C GLU A 160 24.60 -21.85 -1.47
N GLU A 161 24.22 -20.57 -1.31
CA GLU A 161 23.86 -19.98 -0.03
C GLU A 161 22.37 -19.64 0.01
N LYS A 162 21.90 -19.22 1.18
CA LYS A 162 20.53 -18.75 1.38
C LYS A 162 20.25 -17.54 0.49
N ALA A 163 19.15 -17.56 -0.22
CA ALA A 163 18.61 -16.37 -0.91
C ALA A 163 17.58 -15.65 -0.04
N VAL A 164 17.56 -14.32 -0.15
CA VAL A 164 16.57 -13.45 0.51
C VAL A 164 15.87 -12.61 -0.55
N VAL A 165 14.55 -12.72 -0.60
CA VAL A 165 13.72 -12.00 -1.57
C VAL A 165 12.65 -11.21 -0.82
N LEU A 166 12.56 -9.91 -1.10
CA LEU A 166 11.45 -9.07 -0.65
C LEU A 166 10.32 -9.15 -1.67
N VAL A 167 9.12 -9.48 -1.21
CA VAL A 167 7.91 -9.56 -2.04
C VAL A 167 6.91 -8.53 -1.55
N ALA A 168 6.52 -7.61 -2.43
CA ALA A 168 5.45 -6.66 -2.18
C ALA A 168 4.28 -6.97 -3.12
N GLY A 169 3.14 -7.36 -2.56
CA GLY A 169 2.00 -7.79 -3.33
C GLY A 169 0.69 -7.14 -2.89
N ARG A 170 -0.21 -6.99 -3.84
CA ARG A 170 -1.59 -6.56 -3.63
C ARG A 170 -2.53 -7.61 -4.19
N THR A 171 -3.39 -8.14 -3.33
CA THR A 171 -4.51 -8.98 -3.74
C THR A 171 -5.72 -8.09 -4.02
N GLU A 172 -6.38 -8.25 -5.15
CA GLU A 172 -7.66 -7.61 -5.39
C GLU A 172 -8.69 -8.26 -4.45
N MET A 173 -9.34 -7.44 -3.63
CA MET A 173 -10.46 -7.93 -2.84
C MET A 173 -11.60 -8.25 -3.79
N GLU A 174 -12.11 -9.48 -3.76
CA GLU A 174 -13.40 -9.79 -4.37
C GLU A 174 -14.44 -8.85 -3.77
N MET A 175 -15.00 -7.96 -4.59
CA MET A 175 -16.20 -7.21 -4.22
C MET A 175 -17.35 -8.21 -4.14
N LYS A 176 -17.70 -8.58 -2.92
CA LYS A 176 -18.96 -9.30 -2.62
C LYS A 176 -20.13 -8.35 -2.67
#